data_01a0dc3e145ed976a41de8de441d92a2
#
_entry.id   01a0dc3e145ed976a41de8de441d92a2
#
_cell.length_a   1.000
_cell.length_b   1.000
_cell.length_c   1.000
_cell.angle_alpha   90.00
_cell.angle_beta   90.00
_cell.angle_gamma   90.00
#
_symmetry.space_group_name_H-M   'P 1'
#
loop_
_entity.id
_entity.type
_entity.pdbx_description
1 polymer ?
#
loop_
_entity_poly.entity_id
_entity_poly.type
_entity_poly.pdbx_seq_one_letter_code
_entity_poly.pdbx_strand_id
1 'polypeptide(L)'
;MRFLKEGKLLTIYDEIIARLKTMYPDARCELEHKSAYELLVATILSAQSTDKRVNMVTGELFNVADTPQKMLDLGEEKLKDYIRSIGFYNNKSKNIISMSEKLLKEYGGEVPSTMQELTSLPGVGRKTANVVLSNCFSVPAMAVDTHVNRLAHRLGFSDEKDLKKVEQDLVDKIDRNDLTLAHHLLIFHGRRMCKARNPLCDGCDLQNLCRYYSQNGLQ
;
A
#
# COMPACT_ATOMS: atom_id res chain seq x y z
N MET A 1 -5.72 16.41 28.61
CA MET A 1 -7.08 16.91 28.26
C MET A 1 -7.63 15.93 27.22
N ARG A 2 -8.67 15.15 27.52
CA ARG A 2 -9.25 14.19 26.57
C ARG A 2 -10.32 14.94 25.76
N PHE A 3 -10.12 15.07 24.46
CA PHE A 3 -11.09 15.73 23.58
C PHE A 3 -12.14 14.74 23.10
N LEU A 4 -13.40 15.18 23.01
CA LEU A 4 -14.50 14.42 22.42
C LEU A 4 -14.64 14.87 20.95
N LYS A 5 -14.63 13.92 20.03
CA LYS A 5 -15.07 14.13 18.65
C LYS A 5 -16.34 13.30 18.45
N GLU A 6 -17.45 13.96 18.14
CA GLU A 6 -18.77 13.34 17.92
C GLU A 6 -19.22 12.40 19.05
N GLY A 7 -18.93 12.75 20.33
CA GLY A 7 -19.30 11.95 21.50
C GLY A 7 -18.39 10.75 21.79
N LYS A 8 -17.33 10.49 21.01
CA LYS A 8 -16.36 9.43 21.23
C LYS A 8 -15.08 9.98 21.87
N LEU A 9 -14.58 9.27 22.87
CA LEU A 9 -13.30 9.61 23.50
C LEU A 9 -12.17 9.38 22.48
N LEU A 10 -11.40 10.43 22.16
CA LEU A 10 -10.24 10.31 21.27
C LEU A 10 -9.16 9.44 21.92
N THR A 11 -8.67 8.50 21.16
CA THR A 11 -7.54 7.64 21.51
C THR A 11 -6.22 8.29 21.15
N ILE A 12 -5.10 7.76 21.69
CA ILE A 12 -3.76 8.15 21.25
C ILE A 12 -3.57 7.91 19.73
N TYR A 13 -4.21 6.89 19.19
CA TYR A 13 -4.12 6.53 17.77
C TYR A 13 -4.82 7.55 16.88
N ASP A 14 -5.97 8.08 17.32
CA ASP A 14 -6.67 9.16 16.60
C ASP A 14 -5.79 10.42 16.52
N GLU A 15 -5.08 10.76 17.61
CA GLU A 15 -4.15 11.90 17.64
C GLU A 15 -2.94 11.67 16.74
N ILE A 16 -2.35 10.46 16.73
CA ILE A 16 -1.27 10.11 15.82
C ILE A 16 -1.69 10.30 14.36
N ILE A 17 -2.86 9.77 13.97
CA ILE A 17 -3.36 9.92 12.60
C ILE A 17 -3.65 11.38 12.26
N ALA A 18 -4.22 12.16 13.18
CA ALA A 18 -4.48 13.59 12.98
C ALA A 18 -3.16 14.38 12.71
N ARG A 19 -2.11 14.13 13.49
CA ARG A 19 -0.81 14.78 13.28
C ARG A 19 -0.17 14.33 11.96
N LEU A 20 -0.23 13.05 11.62
CA LEU A 20 0.26 12.56 10.34
C LEU A 20 -0.46 13.21 9.15
N LYS A 21 -1.77 13.47 9.24
CA LYS A 21 -2.53 14.22 8.22
C LYS A 21 -1.99 15.64 8.05
N THR A 22 -1.61 16.30 9.14
CA THR A 22 -1.03 17.65 9.10
C THR A 22 0.40 17.62 8.53
N MET A 23 1.20 16.63 8.89
CA MET A 23 2.58 16.46 8.40
C MET A 23 2.64 16.11 6.91
N TYR A 24 1.66 15.37 6.41
CA TYR A 24 1.64 14.82 5.04
C TYR A 24 0.30 15.05 4.35
N PRO A 25 -0.07 16.31 4.06
CA PRO A 25 -1.33 16.63 3.38
C PRO A 25 -1.37 16.10 1.94
N ASP A 26 -0.21 15.73 1.38
CA ASP A 26 -0.03 15.17 0.05
C ASP A 26 -0.03 13.62 0.02
N ALA A 27 -0.28 12.97 1.16
CA ALA A 27 -0.23 11.52 1.25
C ALA A 27 -1.32 10.85 0.39
N ARG A 28 -0.87 10.00 -0.53
CA ARG A 28 -1.72 9.27 -1.48
C ARG A 28 -1.00 8.03 -2.01
N CYS A 29 -1.71 7.25 -2.81
CA CYS A 29 -1.07 6.22 -3.62
C CYS A 29 -0.08 6.88 -4.60
N GLU A 30 1.19 6.49 -4.54
CA GLU A 30 2.24 7.02 -5.42
C GLU A 30 2.36 6.25 -6.74
N LEU A 31 1.71 5.08 -6.87
CA LEU A 31 1.60 4.36 -8.14
C LEU A 31 0.57 5.06 -9.04
N GLU A 32 1.01 5.53 -10.20
CA GLU A 32 0.16 6.19 -11.18
C GLU A 32 -0.73 5.17 -11.89
N HIS A 33 -2.04 5.43 -11.92
CA HIS A 33 -3.04 4.56 -12.51
C HIS A 33 -4.33 5.31 -12.85
N LYS A 34 -5.06 4.84 -13.85
CA LYS A 34 -6.38 5.34 -14.28
C LYS A 34 -7.49 4.31 -14.05
N SER A 35 -7.14 3.06 -13.80
CA SER A 35 -8.09 1.96 -13.59
C SER A 35 -7.61 1.00 -12.49
N ALA A 36 -8.51 0.15 -12.00
CA ALA A 36 -8.18 -0.91 -11.06
C ALA A 36 -7.20 -1.93 -11.68
N TYR A 37 -7.30 -2.19 -12.98
CA TYR A 37 -6.38 -3.06 -13.70
C TYR A 37 -4.97 -2.48 -13.72
N GLU A 38 -4.83 -1.21 -14.07
CA GLU A 38 -3.53 -0.52 -14.06
C GLU A 38 -2.90 -0.54 -12.67
N LEU A 39 -3.68 -0.25 -11.60
CA LEU A 39 -3.17 -0.32 -10.23
C LEU A 39 -2.75 -1.74 -9.86
N LEU A 40 -3.50 -2.76 -10.26
CA LEU A 40 -3.18 -4.15 -10.00
C LEU A 40 -1.85 -4.54 -10.66
N VAL A 41 -1.65 -4.22 -11.94
CA VAL A 41 -0.39 -4.42 -12.66
C VAL A 41 0.75 -3.64 -12.00
N ALA A 42 0.57 -2.34 -11.72
CA ALA A 42 1.59 -1.51 -11.08
C ALA A 42 1.98 -2.05 -9.70
N THR A 43 1.03 -2.55 -8.92
CA THR A 43 1.29 -3.13 -7.59
C THR A 43 2.06 -4.46 -7.69
N ILE A 44 1.78 -5.31 -8.68
CA ILE A 44 2.59 -6.51 -8.94
C ILE A 44 4.03 -6.11 -9.32
N LEU A 45 4.19 -5.08 -10.15
CA LEU A 45 5.50 -4.58 -10.56
C LEU A 45 6.28 -3.93 -9.41
N SER A 46 5.60 -3.35 -8.40
CA SER A 46 6.22 -2.65 -7.27
C SER A 46 6.93 -3.58 -6.28
N ALA A 47 6.66 -4.89 -6.29
CA ALA A 47 7.36 -5.83 -5.43
C ALA A 47 8.89 -5.75 -5.65
N GLN A 48 9.63 -5.34 -4.62
CA GLN A 48 11.09 -5.11 -4.64
C GLN A 48 11.55 -4.08 -5.72
N SER A 49 10.70 -3.11 -6.04
CA SER A 49 11.02 -1.99 -6.93
C SER A 49 10.46 -0.69 -6.33
N THR A 50 11.05 0.45 -6.66
CA THR A 50 10.55 1.75 -6.21
C THR A 50 9.36 2.19 -7.05
N ASP A 51 8.39 2.90 -6.45
CA ASP A 51 7.21 3.42 -7.16
C ASP A 51 7.62 4.31 -8.35
N LYS A 52 8.67 5.14 -8.18
CA LYS A 52 9.23 5.95 -9.28
C LYS A 52 9.67 5.09 -10.48
N ARG A 53 10.35 3.97 -10.24
CA ARG A 53 10.77 3.06 -11.32
C ARG A 53 9.56 2.40 -11.97
N VAL A 54 8.57 2.00 -11.17
CA VAL A 54 7.33 1.41 -11.68
C VAL A 54 6.60 2.41 -12.56
N ASN A 55 6.39 3.65 -12.10
CA ASN A 55 5.68 4.69 -12.87
C ASN A 55 6.37 5.02 -14.21
N MET A 56 7.71 5.04 -14.24
CA MET A 56 8.46 5.22 -15.51
C MET A 56 8.14 4.11 -16.53
N VAL A 57 8.02 2.87 -16.06
CA VAL A 57 7.75 1.71 -16.92
C VAL A 57 6.28 1.65 -17.31
N THR A 58 5.38 1.83 -16.34
CA THR A 58 3.94 1.73 -16.57
C THR A 58 3.39 2.89 -17.39
N GLY A 59 4.01 4.07 -17.32
CA GLY A 59 3.65 5.21 -18.16
C GLY A 59 3.73 4.92 -19.66
N GLU A 60 4.74 4.15 -20.10
CA GLU A 60 4.85 3.69 -21.47
C GLU A 60 3.98 2.46 -21.75
N LEU A 61 3.98 1.48 -20.84
CA LEU A 61 3.23 0.24 -20.98
C LEU A 61 1.71 0.49 -21.11
N PHE A 62 1.14 1.34 -20.28
CA PHE A 62 -0.30 1.59 -20.26
C PHE A 62 -0.80 2.41 -21.47
N ASN A 63 0.09 3.05 -22.23
CA ASN A 63 -0.29 3.66 -23.51
C ASN A 63 -0.67 2.59 -24.57
N VAL A 64 -0.21 1.36 -24.41
CA VAL A 64 -0.44 0.27 -25.36
C VAL A 64 -1.24 -0.90 -24.77
N ALA A 65 -1.17 -1.11 -23.45
CA ALA A 65 -1.74 -2.28 -22.77
C ALA A 65 -2.36 -1.90 -21.40
N ASP A 66 -3.40 -1.06 -21.42
CA ASP A 66 -4.14 -0.55 -20.25
C ASP A 66 -5.33 -1.44 -19.83
N THR A 67 -5.61 -2.54 -20.56
CA THR A 67 -6.67 -3.51 -20.28
C THR A 67 -6.14 -4.94 -20.33
N PRO A 68 -6.85 -5.92 -19.70
CA PRO A 68 -6.47 -7.34 -19.80
C PRO A 68 -6.35 -7.83 -21.24
N GLN A 69 -7.27 -7.45 -22.13
CA GLN A 69 -7.25 -7.87 -23.53
C GLN A 69 -6.02 -7.31 -24.24
N LYS A 70 -5.78 -6.01 -24.16
CA LYS A 70 -4.61 -5.39 -24.79
C LYS A 70 -3.28 -5.94 -24.24
N MET A 71 -3.24 -6.34 -22.96
CA MET A 71 -2.06 -6.98 -22.36
C MET A 71 -1.79 -8.34 -22.99
N LEU A 72 -2.83 -9.15 -23.26
CA LEU A 72 -2.67 -10.42 -23.97
C LEU A 72 -2.28 -10.21 -25.45
N ASP A 73 -2.87 -9.22 -26.10
CA ASP A 73 -2.53 -8.87 -27.50
C ASP A 73 -1.08 -8.39 -27.62
N LEU A 74 -0.54 -7.69 -26.60
CA LEU A 74 0.87 -7.32 -26.50
C LEU A 74 1.77 -8.55 -26.41
N GLY A 75 1.37 -9.53 -25.60
CA GLY A 75 2.09 -10.78 -25.35
C GLY A 75 3.25 -10.68 -24.37
N GLU A 76 3.63 -11.84 -23.81
CA GLU A 76 4.62 -11.92 -22.73
C GLU A 76 5.99 -11.35 -23.11
N GLU A 77 6.48 -11.65 -24.33
CA GLU A 77 7.83 -11.21 -24.72
C GLU A 77 7.94 -9.70 -24.84
N LYS A 78 6.96 -9.04 -25.46
CA LYS A 78 6.94 -7.57 -25.53
C LYS A 78 6.72 -6.95 -24.14
N LEU A 79 5.88 -7.54 -23.28
CA LEU A 79 5.75 -7.10 -21.90
C LEU A 79 7.08 -7.14 -21.16
N LYS A 80 7.87 -8.22 -21.32
CA LYS A 80 9.24 -8.31 -20.75
C LYS A 80 10.14 -7.16 -21.19
N ASP A 81 10.05 -6.75 -22.45
CA ASP A 81 10.86 -5.63 -22.96
C ASP A 81 10.53 -4.33 -22.22
N TYR A 82 9.24 -4.02 -22.00
CA TYR A 82 8.82 -2.86 -21.23
C TYR A 82 9.30 -2.91 -19.77
N ILE A 83 9.19 -4.08 -19.12
CA ILE A 83 9.45 -4.21 -17.66
C ILE A 83 10.85 -4.75 -17.34
N ARG A 84 11.77 -4.86 -18.29
CA ARG A 84 13.13 -5.44 -18.12
C ARG A 84 13.93 -4.78 -16.99
N SER A 85 13.70 -3.50 -16.72
CA SER A 85 14.36 -2.76 -15.64
C SER A 85 13.76 -3.02 -14.24
N ILE A 86 12.67 -3.79 -14.16
CA ILE A 86 11.99 -4.18 -12.92
C ILE A 86 12.58 -5.51 -12.41
N GLY A 87 12.92 -5.59 -11.13
CA GLY A 87 13.39 -6.84 -10.52
C GLY A 87 12.40 -8.00 -10.71
N PHE A 88 12.92 -9.21 -10.97
CA PHE A 88 12.11 -10.41 -11.21
C PHE A 88 11.11 -10.31 -12.37
N TYR A 89 11.43 -9.53 -13.39
CA TYR A 89 10.55 -9.22 -14.51
C TYR A 89 10.01 -10.47 -15.22
N ASN A 90 10.77 -11.55 -15.32
CA ASN A 90 10.31 -12.81 -15.93
C ASN A 90 9.12 -13.44 -15.18
N ASN A 91 9.17 -13.49 -13.85
CA ASN A 91 8.07 -14.03 -13.05
C ASN A 91 6.88 -13.05 -13.03
N LYS A 92 7.16 -11.75 -13.02
CA LYS A 92 6.12 -10.73 -13.04
C LYS A 92 5.37 -10.71 -14.37
N SER A 93 6.09 -10.84 -15.52
CA SER A 93 5.44 -10.93 -16.83
C SER A 93 4.50 -12.14 -16.91
N LYS A 94 4.96 -13.32 -16.53
CA LYS A 94 4.11 -14.52 -16.48
C LYS A 94 2.86 -14.32 -15.63
N ASN A 95 3.04 -13.77 -14.42
CA ASN A 95 1.92 -13.50 -13.52
C ASN A 95 0.93 -12.51 -14.12
N ILE A 96 1.40 -11.41 -14.74
CA ILE A 96 0.53 -10.40 -15.36
C ILE A 96 -0.26 -10.99 -16.55
N ILE A 97 0.38 -11.79 -17.41
CA ILE A 97 -0.30 -12.46 -18.52
C ILE A 97 -1.35 -13.45 -17.98
N SER A 98 -0.96 -14.36 -17.09
CA SER A 98 -1.91 -15.35 -16.52
C SER A 98 -3.04 -14.69 -15.72
N MET A 99 -2.76 -13.57 -15.02
CA MET A 99 -3.79 -12.78 -14.36
C MET A 99 -4.77 -12.18 -15.38
N SER A 100 -4.26 -11.61 -16.48
CA SER A 100 -5.09 -11.02 -17.53
C SER A 100 -5.98 -12.06 -18.22
N GLU A 101 -5.44 -13.26 -18.49
CA GLU A 101 -6.23 -14.40 -19.00
C GLU A 101 -7.36 -14.77 -18.04
N LYS A 102 -7.03 -14.88 -16.74
CA LYS A 102 -8.03 -15.22 -15.72
C LYS A 102 -9.09 -14.15 -15.57
N LEU A 103 -8.71 -12.86 -15.61
CA LEU A 103 -9.68 -11.76 -15.58
C LEU A 103 -10.67 -11.81 -16.74
N LEU A 104 -10.20 -12.07 -17.96
CA LEU A 104 -11.08 -12.21 -19.11
C LEU A 104 -12.00 -13.43 -19.01
N LYS A 105 -11.45 -14.57 -18.59
CA LYS A 105 -12.16 -15.84 -18.55
C LYS A 105 -13.22 -15.90 -17.45
N GLU A 106 -12.90 -15.39 -16.26
CA GLU A 106 -13.71 -15.60 -15.06
C GLU A 106 -14.45 -14.33 -14.60
N TYR A 107 -13.97 -13.15 -15.00
CA TYR A 107 -14.47 -11.85 -14.52
C TYR A 107 -14.86 -10.89 -15.65
N GLY A 108 -14.96 -11.38 -16.90
CA GLY A 108 -15.34 -10.54 -18.04
C GLY A 108 -14.39 -9.38 -18.35
N GLY A 109 -13.13 -9.47 -17.89
CA GLY A 109 -12.12 -8.43 -18.04
C GLY A 109 -12.08 -7.39 -16.91
N GLU A 110 -12.99 -7.49 -15.95
CA GLU A 110 -13.05 -6.59 -14.80
C GLU A 110 -12.21 -7.09 -13.61
N VAL A 111 -11.68 -6.17 -12.80
CA VAL A 111 -10.96 -6.52 -11.57
C VAL A 111 -11.98 -6.77 -10.46
N PRO A 112 -11.97 -7.95 -9.81
CA PRO A 112 -12.90 -8.24 -8.73
C PRO A 112 -12.66 -7.38 -7.50
N SER A 113 -13.70 -7.16 -6.70
CA SER A 113 -13.70 -6.26 -5.54
C SER A 113 -13.73 -6.97 -4.19
N THR A 114 -13.38 -8.25 -4.14
CA THR A 114 -13.29 -9.00 -2.89
C THR A 114 -11.88 -9.54 -2.64
N MET A 115 -11.50 -9.65 -1.37
CA MET A 115 -10.19 -10.20 -0.97
C MET A 115 -9.98 -11.63 -1.51
N GLN A 116 -11.01 -12.46 -1.45
CA GLN A 116 -10.93 -13.85 -1.88
C GLN A 116 -10.67 -13.96 -3.39
N GLU A 117 -11.41 -13.24 -4.20
CA GLU A 117 -11.26 -13.24 -5.65
C GLU A 117 -9.94 -12.63 -6.09
N LEU A 118 -9.55 -11.46 -5.53
CA LEU A 118 -8.27 -10.83 -5.83
C LEU A 118 -7.09 -11.76 -5.51
N THR A 119 -7.09 -12.41 -4.35
CA THR A 119 -5.99 -13.32 -3.97
C THR A 119 -5.99 -14.63 -4.75
N SER A 120 -7.05 -14.94 -5.50
CA SER A 120 -7.09 -16.06 -6.44
C SER A 120 -6.34 -15.77 -7.75
N LEU A 121 -6.05 -14.50 -8.04
CA LEU A 121 -5.36 -14.07 -9.26
C LEU A 121 -3.85 -14.35 -9.18
N PRO A 122 -3.22 -14.81 -10.27
CA PRO A 122 -1.78 -15.03 -10.34
C PRO A 122 -0.99 -13.78 -9.95
N GLY A 123 -0.01 -13.92 -9.05
CA GLY A 123 0.85 -12.80 -8.60
C GLY A 123 0.19 -11.85 -7.58
N VAL A 124 -1.05 -12.10 -7.17
CA VAL A 124 -1.78 -11.24 -6.23
C VAL A 124 -1.80 -11.85 -4.84
N GLY A 125 -1.00 -11.30 -3.95
CA GLY A 125 -1.04 -11.61 -2.53
C GLY A 125 -1.97 -10.68 -1.74
N ARG A 126 -2.16 -10.96 -0.44
CA ARG A 126 -2.98 -10.16 0.47
C ARG A 126 -2.63 -8.66 0.46
N LYS A 127 -1.32 -8.33 0.46
CA LYS A 127 -0.88 -6.93 0.38
C LYS A 127 -1.36 -6.24 -0.89
N THR A 128 -1.18 -6.89 -2.05
CA THR A 128 -1.63 -6.36 -3.35
C THR A 128 -3.14 -6.19 -3.37
N ALA A 129 -3.88 -7.18 -2.88
CA ALA A 129 -5.34 -7.11 -2.78
C ALA A 129 -5.79 -5.93 -1.90
N ASN A 130 -5.18 -5.71 -0.73
CA ASN A 130 -5.50 -4.57 0.15
C ASN A 130 -5.25 -3.22 -0.54
N VAL A 131 -4.15 -3.07 -1.30
CA VAL A 131 -3.87 -1.84 -2.06
C VAL A 131 -4.96 -1.57 -3.10
N VAL A 132 -5.36 -2.57 -3.86
CA VAL A 132 -6.40 -2.42 -4.89
C VAL A 132 -7.77 -2.15 -4.28
N LEU A 133 -8.15 -2.90 -3.25
CA LEU A 133 -9.42 -2.72 -2.53
C LEU A 133 -9.56 -1.31 -1.96
N SER A 134 -8.52 -0.81 -1.30
CA SER A 134 -8.56 0.49 -0.64
C SER A 134 -8.56 1.67 -1.63
N ASN A 135 -7.80 1.57 -2.73
CA ASN A 135 -7.64 2.70 -3.64
C ASN A 135 -8.67 2.74 -4.77
N CYS A 136 -9.20 1.57 -5.22
CA CYS A 136 -10.11 1.51 -6.37
C CYS A 136 -11.56 1.18 -5.99
N PHE A 137 -11.79 0.50 -4.86
CA PHE A 137 -13.13 0.00 -4.51
C PHE A 137 -13.71 0.62 -3.24
N SER A 138 -13.03 1.59 -2.65
CA SER A 138 -13.45 2.24 -1.39
C SER A 138 -13.68 1.24 -0.24
N VAL A 139 -13.03 0.08 -0.29
CA VAL A 139 -13.05 -0.92 0.78
C VAL A 139 -11.96 -0.54 1.77
N PRO A 140 -12.30 -0.13 2.99
CA PRO A 140 -11.28 0.21 3.98
C PRO A 140 -10.37 -0.99 4.25
N ALA A 141 -9.09 -0.87 3.86
CA ALA A 141 -8.11 -1.93 4.00
C ALA A 141 -6.72 -1.36 4.33
N MET A 142 -5.94 -2.14 5.06
CA MET A 142 -4.59 -1.76 5.48
C MET A 142 -3.56 -2.72 4.88
N ALA A 143 -2.78 -2.25 3.92
CA ALA A 143 -1.70 -3.06 3.36
C ALA A 143 -0.45 -2.94 4.25
N VAL A 144 -0.06 -4.01 4.93
CA VAL A 144 1.12 -4.01 5.79
C VAL A 144 2.37 -4.33 4.97
N ASP A 145 3.16 -3.29 4.69
CA ASP A 145 4.50 -3.41 4.11
C ASP A 145 5.58 -3.23 5.19
N THR A 146 6.84 -3.16 4.79
CA THR A 146 7.97 -2.98 5.72
C THR A 146 7.93 -1.63 6.44
N HIS A 147 7.39 -0.56 5.82
CA HIS A 147 7.22 0.75 6.45
C HIS A 147 6.08 0.72 7.45
N VAL A 148 4.91 0.26 7.03
CA VAL A 148 3.72 0.15 7.88
C VAL A 148 4.00 -0.76 9.08
N ASN A 149 4.60 -1.94 8.87
CA ASN A 149 4.96 -2.87 9.93
C ASN A 149 5.89 -2.21 10.96
N ARG A 150 6.96 -1.56 10.51
CA ARG A 150 7.90 -0.86 11.40
C ARG A 150 7.22 0.23 12.21
N LEU A 151 6.38 1.03 11.57
CA LEU A 151 5.69 2.12 12.27
C LEU A 151 4.60 1.61 13.20
N ALA A 152 3.89 0.55 12.85
CA ALA A 152 2.94 -0.08 13.74
C ALA A 152 3.57 -0.42 15.10
N HIS A 153 4.78 -0.98 15.10
CA HIS A 153 5.52 -1.27 16.31
C HIS A 153 6.05 -0.01 17.02
N ARG A 154 6.68 0.90 16.26
CA ARG A 154 7.31 2.10 16.86
C ARG A 154 6.29 3.06 17.46
N LEU A 155 5.12 3.19 16.86
CA LEU A 155 4.04 4.05 17.34
C LEU A 155 3.12 3.34 18.35
N GLY A 156 3.28 2.03 18.57
CA GLY A 156 2.51 1.28 19.55
C GLY A 156 1.16 0.77 19.04
N PHE A 157 0.94 0.75 17.74
CA PHE A 157 -0.27 0.14 17.18
C PHE A 157 -0.28 -1.37 17.33
N SER A 158 0.88 -2.06 17.28
CA SER A 158 0.95 -3.51 17.39
C SER A 158 2.24 -3.98 18.06
N ASP A 159 2.17 -5.14 18.72
CA ASP A 159 3.31 -5.90 19.24
C ASP A 159 3.45 -7.26 18.55
N GLU A 160 2.58 -7.54 17.59
CA GLU A 160 2.48 -8.82 16.90
C GLU A 160 3.59 -8.99 15.85
N LYS A 161 4.11 -10.22 15.72
CA LYS A 161 5.11 -10.57 14.69
C LYS A 161 4.47 -11.00 13.36
N ASP A 162 3.27 -11.57 13.43
CA ASP A 162 2.51 -12.00 12.25
C ASP A 162 1.88 -10.79 11.56
N LEU A 163 2.16 -10.62 10.26
CA LEU A 163 1.70 -9.45 9.50
C LEU A 163 0.17 -9.35 9.40
N LYS A 164 -0.56 -10.48 9.44
CA LYS A 164 -2.02 -10.46 9.44
C LYS A 164 -2.58 -9.95 10.77
N LYS A 165 -1.91 -10.28 11.87
CA LYS A 165 -2.28 -9.77 13.20
C LYS A 165 -1.91 -8.29 13.33
N VAL A 166 -0.76 -7.86 12.79
CA VAL A 166 -0.42 -6.42 12.68
C VAL A 166 -1.47 -5.65 11.88
N GLU A 167 -1.91 -6.21 10.73
CA GLU A 167 -3.00 -5.64 9.93
C GLU A 167 -4.28 -5.51 10.77
N GLN A 168 -4.66 -6.56 11.50
CA GLN A 168 -5.85 -6.56 12.34
C GLN A 168 -5.75 -5.50 13.45
N ASP A 169 -4.61 -5.42 14.15
CA ASP A 169 -4.38 -4.41 15.19
C ASP A 169 -4.52 -2.97 14.65
N LEU A 170 -4.03 -2.71 13.44
CA LEU A 170 -4.17 -1.42 12.78
C LEU A 170 -5.63 -1.13 12.41
N VAL A 171 -6.34 -2.13 11.88
CA VAL A 171 -7.77 -2.00 11.52
C VAL A 171 -8.63 -1.76 12.75
N ASP A 172 -8.33 -2.39 13.88
CA ASP A 172 -9.09 -2.24 15.13
C ASP A 172 -8.85 -0.89 15.82
N LYS A 173 -7.65 -0.29 15.62
CA LYS A 173 -7.24 0.94 16.32
C LYS A 173 -7.41 2.22 15.50
N ILE A 174 -7.52 2.12 14.18
CA ILE A 174 -7.68 3.26 13.28
C ILE A 174 -9.14 3.36 12.83
N ASP A 175 -9.70 4.56 12.81
CA ASP A 175 -11.05 4.78 12.30
C ASP A 175 -11.20 4.23 10.88
N ARG A 176 -12.27 3.50 10.63
CA ARG A 176 -12.53 2.84 9.35
C ARG A 176 -12.44 3.78 8.16
N ASN A 177 -12.90 5.01 8.31
CA ASN A 177 -12.88 6.03 7.26
C ASN A 177 -11.47 6.55 6.98
N ASP A 178 -10.55 6.38 7.91
CA ASP A 178 -9.17 6.83 7.80
C ASP A 178 -8.21 5.72 7.32
N LEU A 179 -8.61 4.45 7.30
CA LEU A 179 -7.72 3.31 7.04
C LEU A 179 -6.92 3.45 5.74
N THR A 180 -7.57 3.79 4.63
CA THR A 180 -6.90 3.98 3.33
C THR A 180 -5.88 5.10 3.40
N LEU A 181 -6.25 6.26 3.96
CA LEU A 181 -5.34 7.39 4.11
C LEU A 181 -4.22 7.07 5.10
N ALA A 182 -4.54 6.43 6.22
CA ALA A 182 -3.57 6.05 7.24
C ALA A 182 -2.46 5.14 6.68
N HIS A 183 -2.79 4.22 5.77
CA HIS A 183 -1.81 3.43 5.05
C HIS A 183 -0.76 4.31 4.34
N HIS A 184 -1.21 5.30 3.56
CA HIS A 184 -0.31 6.21 2.86
C HIS A 184 0.47 7.12 3.81
N LEU A 185 -0.17 7.64 4.86
CA LEU A 185 0.48 8.45 5.89
C LEU A 185 1.63 7.70 6.58
N LEU A 186 1.41 6.44 6.93
CA LEU A 186 2.44 5.59 7.54
C LEU A 186 3.59 5.33 6.56
N ILE A 187 3.32 5.09 5.28
CA ILE A 187 4.38 4.94 4.26
C ILE A 187 5.18 6.24 4.13
N PHE A 188 4.52 7.38 3.99
CA PHE A 188 5.16 8.69 3.85
C PHE A 188 6.04 9.01 5.07
N HIS A 189 5.51 8.82 6.28
CA HIS A 189 6.27 9.01 7.50
C HIS A 189 7.48 8.06 7.58
N GLY A 190 7.29 6.80 7.21
CA GLY A 190 8.34 5.79 7.20
C GLY A 190 9.45 6.04 6.17
N ARG A 191 9.13 6.69 5.06
CA ARG A 191 10.09 7.05 4.00
C ARG A 191 10.83 8.35 4.32
N ARG A 192 10.12 9.37 4.81
CA ARG A 192 10.63 10.73 4.94
C ARG A 192 11.27 10.98 6.32
N MET A 193 10.66 10.51 7.41
CA MET A 193 11.02 10.84 8.80
C MET A 193 11.49 9.60 9.58
N CYS A 194 10.62 8.64 9.81
CA CYS A 194 10.87 7.47 10.66
C CYS A 194 11.57 6.34 9.89
N LYS A 195 12.79 6.61 9.40
CA LYS A 195 13.60 5.67 8.61
C LYS A 195 13.97 4.42 9.44
N ALA A 196 14.29 3.29 8.76
CA ALA A 196 14.69 2.06 9.44
C ALA A 196 15.97 2.26 10.25
N ARG A 197 16.96 2.92 9.64
CA ARG A 197 18.21 3.34 10.30
C ARG A 197 18.22 4.86 10.45
N ASN A 198 18.68 5.34 11.59
CA ASN A 198 18.80 6.77 11.90
C ASN A 198 17.49 7.54 11.64
N PRO A 199 16.38 7.23 12.34
CA PRO A 199 15.15 8.00 12.23
C PRO A 199 15.39 9.45 12.68
N LEU A 200 14.72 10.40 12.03
CA LEU A 200 14.87 11.84 12.31
C LEU A 200 13.93 12.24 13.47
N CYS A 201 14.19 11.69 14.65
CA CYS A 201 13.29 11.84 15.80
C CYS A 201 13.20 13.29 16.31
N ASP A 202 14.32 14.06 16.31
CA ASP A 202 14.37 15.41 16.87
C ASP A 202 13.42 16.42 16.17
N GLY A 203 13.11 16.18 14.90
CA GLY A 203 12.15 16.99 14.12
C GLY A 203 10.79 16.34 13.93
N CYS A 204 10.46 15.31 14.72
CA CYS A 204 9.22 14.55 14.54
C CYS A 204 8.10 15.05 15.47
N ASP A 205 6.97 15.49 14.91
CA ASP A 205 5.83 15.97 15.70
C ASP A 205 5.11 14.88 16.50
N LEU A 206 5.53 13.61 16.35
CA LEU A 206 4.98 12.49 17.10
C LEU A 206 5.79 12.11 18.35
N GLN A 207 6.87 12.82 18.71
CA GLN A 207 7.76 12.46 19.82
C GLN A 207 7.01 12.05 21.09
N ASN A 208 6.12 12.93 21.57
CA ASN A 208 5.37 12.74 22.81
C ASN A 208 4.27 11.65 22.75
N LEU A 209 3.99 11.10 21.56
CA LEU A 209 3.04 10.01 21.32
C LEU A 209 3.76 8.71 20.91
N CYS A 210 5.06 8.80 20.63
CA CYS A 210 5.83 7.71 20.04
C CYS A 210 6.41 6.78 21.09
N ARG A 211 5.96 5.53 21.13
CA ARG A 211 6.48 4.51 22.02
C ARG A 211 8.00 4.27 21.84
N TYR A 212 8.45 4.23 20.59
CA TYR A 212 9.88 4.06 20.28
C TYR A 212 10.73 5.20 20.84
N TYR A 213 10.28 6.44 20.75
CA TYR A 213 10.98 7.61 21.25
C TYR A 213 11.12 7.54 22.77
N SER A 214 10.03 7.28 23.49
CA SER A 214 10.03 7.18 24.95
C SER A 214 10.89 6.02 25.47
N GLN A 215 10.92 4.88 24.78
CA GLN A 215 11.68 3.69 25.18
C GLN A 215 13.19 3.79 24.94
N ASN A 216 13.64 4.64 24.01
CA ASN A 216 15.05 4.77 23.67
C ASN A 216 15.75 5.97 24.35
N GLY A 217 15.09 6.62 25.32
CA GLY A 217 15.69 7.71 26.09
C GLY A 217 16.05 8.95 25.26
N LEU A 218 15.39 9.13 24.11
CA LEU A 218 15.58 10.28 23.22
C LEU A 218 14.79 11.49 23.73
N GLN A 219 14.90 11.80 25.06
CA GLN A 219 14.27 12.95 25.70
C GLN A 219 15.20 14.15 25.70
#